data_fe692f40b351d5a0bf06086d6e1a38b5
#
_entry.id   fe692f40b351d5a0bf06086d6e1a38b5
#
_cell.length_a   1.000
_cell.length_b   1.000
_cell.length_c   1.000
_cell.angle_alpha   90.00
_cell.angle_beta   90.00
_cell.angle_gamma   90.00
#
_symmetry.space_group_name_H-M   'P 1'
#
loop_
_entity.id
_entity.type
_entity.pdbx_description
1 polymer ?
#
loop_
_entity_poly.entity_id
_entity_poly.type
_entity_poly.pdbx_seq_one_letter_code
_entity_poly.pdbx_strand_id
1 'polypeptide(L)'
;VVAPECSTLEHWICIFPGEVIMSGSELKADFWVSEYITPWDIYVHGITQVLAYKKTPYQDMYVVETGAYGKALVLDGKWQSCTGDEFLYHEPLVHVASVYHGSPKKVAVLGGGEGATIREVLRWKTIECVAMIDLDGDVVEACKQHLPEMHQNAFDDPRTQLIIGDAIDFLEQTQEKWDIVISDLSDPIEEGPSFKLFTKEYFEKIQQILTPDGYGVIQAGPVSPNEMKLHVRLVNTLKTVFPQVHSYTSYISTYGSPWSFIIVSNQPINTRPDPDTVDQLLQDQTIGGLRMFDGTTMLGMLQVPKHLRDAIASETEIYTLAEPPKFFGKGANA
;
A
#
# COMPACT_ATOMS: atom_id res chain seq x y z
N VAL A 1 10.58 5.26 -39.14
CA VAL A 1 11.14 6.23 -38.20
C VAL A 1 12.12 5.45 -37.31
N VAL A 2 13.42 5.77 -37.43
CA VAL A 2 14.51 5.06 -36.76
C VAL A 2 14.60 5.60 -35.35
N ALA A 3 14.50 4.72 -34.37
CA ALA A 3 14.75 5.06 -32.93
C ALA A 3 16.27 5.30 -32.76
N PRO A 4 16.69 6.30 -31.97
CA PRO A 4 18.08 6.47 -31.61
C PRO A 4 18.50 5.42 -30.57
N GLU A 5 19.73 4.89 -30.72
CA GLU A 5 20.37 3.99 -29.77
C GLU A 5 20.61 4.73 -28.45
N CYS A 6 20.18 4.15 -27.38
CA CYS A 6 20.21 4.65 -26.03
C CYS A 6 21.17 3.84 -25.16
N SER A 7 22.13 4.47 -24.52
CA SER A 7 23.18 3.85 -23.71
C SER A 7 22.91 3.94 -22.20
N THR A 8 22.84 2.82 -21.54
CA THR A 8 23.10 2.47 -20.12
C THR A 8 22.49 3.20 -18.91
N LEU A 9 21.61 4.21 -19.07
CA LEU A 9 20.77 4.76 -17.99
C LEU A 9 19.26 4.53 -18.23
N GLU A 10 18.92 3.51 -18.96
CA GLU A 10 17.87 3.46 -19.95
C GLU A 10 16.64 2.63 -19.60
N HIS A 11 16.30 2.36 -18.40
CA HIS A 11 15.14 1.46 -18.25
C HIS A 11 13.85 2.12 -17.75
N TRP A 12 13.87 3.39 -17.28
CA TRP A 12 12.69 3.93 -16.61
C TRP A 12 12.34 5.39 -16.89
N ILE A 13 13.22 6.14 -17.55
CA ILE A 13 12.92 7.52 -17.95
C ILE A 13 12.79 7.54 -19.47
N CYS A 14 11.59 7.37 -20.00
CA CYS A 14 11.33 7.68 -21.41
C CYS A 14 11.26 9.18 -21.59
N ILE A 15 12.28 9.77 -22.23
CA ILE A 15 12.20 11.10 -22.79
C ILE A 15 11.41 10.96 -24.07
N PHE A 16 10.19 11.46 -24.09
CA PHE A 16 9.42 11.64 -25.33
C PHE A 16 9.73 13.02 -25.91
N PRO A 17 10.56 13.14 -26.95
CA PRO A 17 10.58 14.33 -27.77
C PRO A 17 9.42 14.22 -28.77
N GLY A 18 8.26 14.73 -28.42
CA GLY A 18 7.13 14.71 -29.32
C GLY A 18 6.06 15.68 -28.87
N GLU A 19 5.79 16.66 -29.75
CA GLU A 19 4.66 17.54 -29.60
C GLU A 19 3.37 16.71 -29.55
N VAL A 20 2.87 16.43 -28.39
CA VAL A 20 1.45 16.11 -28.22
C VAL A 20 0.73 17.45 -28.19
N ILE A 21 0.20 17.84 -29.35
CA ILE A 21 -0.63 19.03 -29.49
C ILE A 21 -1.93 18.78 -28.73
N MET A 22 -1.92 19.08 -27.45
CA MET A 22 -3.13 19.30 -26.67
C MET A 22 -3.44 20.78 -26.72
N SER A 23 -4.60 21.13 -27.24
CA SER A 23 -5.04 22.51 -27.37
C SER A 23 -5.02 23.22 -26.02
N GLY A 24 -4.05 24.11 -25.80
CA GLY A 24 -4.14 25.19 -24.80
C GLY A 24 -3.31 25.10 -23.53
N SER A 25 -2.49 24.06 -23.27
CA SER A 25 -1.54 24.07 -22.15
C SER A 25 -0.23 23.38 -22.54
N GLU A 26 0.88 24.09 -22.40
CA GLU A 26 2.22 23.51 -22.51
C GLU A 26 2.42 22.52 -21.36
N LEU A 27 2.91 21.31 -21.67
CA LEU A 27 3.42 20.38 -20.67
C LEU A 27 4.67 21.01 -20.04
N LYS A 28 4.73 21.05 -18.70
CA LYS A 28 5.78 21.77 -17.96
C LYS A 28 6.92 20.90 -17.47
N ALA A 29 6.80 19.56 -17.62
CA ALA A 29 7.84 18.65 -17.15
C ALA A 29 8.80 18.30 -18.30
N ASP A 30 10.11 18.36 -18.00
CA ASP A 30 11.16 17.93 -18.90
C ASP A 30 11.41 16.42 -18.81
N PHE A 31 11.04 15.81 -17.69
CA PHE A 31 11.19 14.39 -17.42
C PHE A 31 9.86 13.77 -16.98
N TRP A 32 9.66 12.51 -17.35
CA TRP A 32 8.44 11.77 -17.07
C TRP A 32 8.76 10.38 -16.55
N VAL A 33 8.11 9.98 -15.46
CA VAL A 33 8.09 8.59 -15.00
C VAL A 33 6.86 7.94 -15.58
N SER A 34 7.05 6.85 -16.31
CA SER A 34 5.97 6.07 -16.93
C SER A 34 5.77 4.78 -16.16
N GLU A 35 4.56 4.58 -15.67
CA GLU A 35 4.15 3.35 -15.05
C GLU A 35 3.25 2.57 -16.00
N TYR A 36 3.64 1.34 -16.33
CA TYR A 36 2.82 0.43 -17.13
C TYR A 36 1.77 -0.19 -16.22
N ILE A 37 0.50 0.14 -16.47
CA ILE A 37 -0.64 -0.38 -15.70
C ILE A 37 -1.08 -1.73 -16.29
N THR A 38 -1.27 -1.77 -17.60
CA THR A 38 -1.56 -2.96 -18.40
C THR A 38 -0.66 -2.96 -19.63
N PRO A 39 -0.63 -4.03 -20.45
CA PRO A 39 0.06 -3.98 -21.74
C PRO A 39 -0.43 -2.91 -22.70
N TRP A 40 -1.58 -2.29 -22.40
CA TRP A 40 -2.26 -1.32 -23.26
C TRP A 40 -2.36 0.08 -22.66
N ASP A 41 -2.07 0.21 -21.34
CA ASP A 41 -2.29 1.44 -20.60
C ASP A 41 -1.02 1.87 -19.86
N ILE A 42 -0.67 3.13 -20.02
CA ILE A 42 0.47 3.76 -19.33
C ILE A 42 -0.06 4.94 -18.54
N TYR A 43 0.36 5.04 -17.28
CA TYR A 43 0.18 6.23 -16.48
C TYR A 43 1.51 6.99 -16.40
N VAL A 44 1.46 8.32 -16.58
CA VAL A 44 2.68 9.11 -16.73
C VAL A 44 2.64 10.31 -15.81
N HIS A 45 3.69 10.50 -15.00
CA HIS A 45 3.84 11.64 -14.10
C HIS A 45 5.02 12.50 -14.50
N GLY A 46 4.77 13.83 -14.63
CA GLY A 46 5.83 14.80 -14.82
C GLY A 46 6.61 15.02 -13.54
N ILE A 47 7.93 14.90 -13.62
CA ILE A 47 8.85 15.16 -12.51
C ILE A 47 9.66 16.42 -12.76
N THR A 48 9.94 17.16 -11.69
CA THR A 48 10.76 18.38 -11.70
C THR A 48 12.18 18.13 -11.22
N GLN A 49 12.37 17.11 -10.35
CA GLN A 49 13.67 16.79 -9.81
C GLN A 49 13.76 15.33 -9.35
N VAL A 50 14.93 14.70 -9.53
CA VAL A 50 15.32 13.44 -8.86
C VAL A 50 16.09 13.83 -7.60
N LEU A 51 15.54 13.50 -6.43
CA LEU A 51 16.14 13.81 -5.12
C LEU A 51 17.12 12.74 -4.68
N ALA A 52 16.82 11.47 -4.98
CA ALA A 52 17.68 10.33 -4.73
C ALA A 52 17.45 9.22 -5.75
N TYR A 53 18.49 8.49 -6.05
CA TYR A 53 18.45 7.22 -6.79
C TYR A 53 19.42 6.23 -6.16
N LYS A 54 18.97 5.00 -5.99
CA LYS A 54 19.83 3.90 -5.59
C LYS A 54 19.32 2.59 -6.15
N LYS A 55 20.22 1.80 -6.71
CA LYS A 55 19.97 0.38 -6.95
C LYS A 55 20.32 -0.37 -5.69
N THR A 56 19.32 -0.83 -4.98
CA THR A 56 19.50 -1.63 -3.77
C THR A 56 19.70 -3.10 -4.12
N PRO A 57 19.99 -3.99 -3.18
CA PRO A 57 20.00 -5.43 -3.44
C PRO A 57 18.66 -6.01 -3.90
N TYR A 58 17.55 -5.28 -3.69
CA TYR A 58 16.19 -5.76 -3.90
C TYR A 58 15.47 -5.08 -5.07
N GLN A 59 15.77 -3.79 -5.35
CA GLN A 59 14.98 -2.99 -6.28
C GLN A 59 15.71 -1.71 -6.72
N ASP A 60 15.24 -1.11 -7.80
CA ASP A 60 15.65 0.23 -8.21
C ASP A 60 14.76 1.27 -7.48
N MET A 61 15.36 2.07 -6.59
CA MET A 61 14.66 3.09 -5.80
C MET A 61 14.93 4.49 -6.33
N TYR A 62 13.86 5.28 -6.45
CA TYR A 62 13.93 6.71 -6.73
C TYR A 62 13.10 7.48 -5.70
N VAL A 63 13.62 8.63 -5.25
CA VAL A 63 12.82 9.67 -4.62
C VAL A 63 12.81 10.84 -5.58
N VAL A 64 11.63 11.27 -5.99
CA VAL A 64 11.46 12.33 -7.00
C VAL A 64 10.57 13.43 -6.48
N GLU A 65 10.67 14.63 -7.08
CA GLU A 65 9.71 15.70 -6.91
C GLU A 65 8.84 15.83 -8.16
N THR A 66 7.54 15.87 -7.97
CA THR A 66 6.55 15.98 -9.05
C THR A 66 6.04 17.41 -9.16
N GLY A 67 5.52 17.77 -10.33
CA GLY A 67 4.92 19.10 -10.53
C GLY A 67 3.54 19.29 -9.86
N ALA A 68 2.86 18.19 -9.49
CA ALA A 68 1.47 18.22 -9.04
C ALA A 68 1.25 17.65 -7.63
N TYR A 69 2.02 16.61 -7.26
CA TYR A 69 1.77 15.82 -6.06
C TYR A 69 2.89 15.90 -5.01
N GLY A 70 3.84 16.83 -5.19
CA GLY A 70 5.00 16.96 -4.30
C GLY A 70 6.00 15.82 -4.47
N LYS A 71 6.65 15.40 -3.39
CA LYS A 71 7.66 14.35 -3.42
C LYS A 71 7.02 12.97 -3.47
N ALA A 72 7.69 12.04 -4.15
CA ALA A 72 7.22 10.67 -4.33
C ALA A 72 8.34 9.65 -4.15
N LEU A 73 7.97 8.46 -3.66
CA LEU A 73 8.77 7.25 -3.70
C LEU A 73 8.35 6.41 -4.91
N VAL A 74 9.33 5.94 -5.67
CA VAL A 74 9.13 5.05 -6.82
C VAL A 74 10.07 3.86 -6.66
N LEU A 75 9.53 2.64 -6.70
CA LEU A 75 10.27 1.39 -6.59
C LEU A 75 10.06 0.56 -7.86
N ASP A 76 11.14 0.16 -8.53
CA ASP A 76 11.08 -0.59 -9.78
C ASP A 76 10.15 0.03 -10.85
N GLY A 77 10.07 1.37 -10.89
CA GLY A 77 9.19 2.11 -11.81
C GLY A 77 7.72 2.14 -11.42
N LYS A 78 7.37 1.65 -10.22
CA LYS A 78 6.03 1.69 -9.64
C LYS A 78 5.92 2.76 -8.58
N TRP A 79 4.89 3.61 -8.68
CA TRP A 79 4.59 4.61 -7.67
C TRP A 79 4.18 3.94 -6.36
N GLN A 80 4.86 4.32 -5.27
CA GLN A 80 4.52 3.81 -3.94
C GLN A 80 3.68 4.81 -3.16
N SER A 81 4.08 6.07 -3.13
CA SER A 81 3.32 7.13 -2.47
C SER A 81 3.82 8.52 -2.89
N CYS A 82 2.93 9.51 -2.80
CA CYS A 82 3.24 10.94 -3.01
C CYS A 82 2.76 11.77 -1.82
N THR A 83 3.52 12.79 -1.41
CA THR A 83 3.16 13.65 -0.27
C THR A 83 1.83 14.38 -0.45
N GLY A 84 1.38 14.57 -1.70
CA GLY A 84 0.13 15.25 -2.02
C GLY A 84 -1.14 14.46 -1.76
N ASP A 85 -1.10 13.13 -1.92
CA ASP A 85 -2.28 12.27 -1.83
C ASP A 85 -2.10 10.97 -1.02
N GLU A 86 -0.95 10.75 -0.37
CA GLU A 86 -0.65 9.56 0.43
C GLU A 86 -1.68 9.27 1.53
N PHE A 87 -2.32 10.32 2.07
CA PHE A 87 -3.35 10.16 3.10
C PHE A 87 -4.60 9.40 2.61
N LEU A 88 -4.86 9.43 1.29
CA LEU A 88 -5.94 8.65 0.68
C LEU A 88 -5.67 7.14 0.73
N TYR A 89 -4.41 6.75 0.95
CA TYR A 89 -3.96 5.37 1.11
C TYR A 89 -3.75 5.00 2.59
N HIS A 90 -2.97 5.80 3.34
CA HIS A 90 -2.53 5.42 4.68
C HIS A 90 -3.61 5.55 5.75
N GLU A 91 -4.48 6.57 5.65
CA GLU A 91 -5.59 6.69 6.59
C GLU A 91 -6.56 5.51 6.51
N PRO A 92 -7.05 5.07 5.32
CA PRO A 92 -7.86 3.86 5.22
C PRO A 92 -7.13 2.59 5.67
N LEU A 93 -5.86 2.45 5.31
CA LEU A 93 -5.05 1.28 5.66
C LEU A 93 -4.97 1.05 7.17
N VAL A 94 -4.85 2.14 7.94
CA VAL A 94 -4.65 2.08 9.39
C VAL A 94 -5.97 2.19 10.16
N HIS A 95 -6.81 3.17 9.83
CA HIS A 95 -7.89 3.55 10.74
C HIS A 95 -9.10 2.62 10.67
N VAL A 96 -9.37 1.94 9.57
CA VAL A 96 -10.49 0.99 9.49
C VAL A 96 -10.35 -0.13 10.54
N ALA A 97 -9.18 -0.77 10.62
CA ALA A 97 -8.95 -1.81 11.62
C ALA A 97 -8.88 -1.25 13.04
N SER A 98 -8.29 -0.08 13.20
CA SER A 98 -8.15 0.58 14.50
C SER A 98 -9.50 0.97 15.09
N VAL A 99 -10.47 1.40 14.25
CA VAL A 99 -11.85 1.70 14.66
C VAL A 99 -12.56 0.42 15.10
N TYR A 100 -12.43 -0.68 14.37
CA TYR A 100 -13.07 -1.95 14.78
C TYR A 100 -12.48 -2.50 16.08
N HIS A 101 -11.19 -2.36 16.28
CA HIS A 101 -10.55 -2.76 17.55
C HIS A 101 -10.91 -1.83 18.71
N GLY A 102 -11.04 -0.54 18.45
CA GLY A 102 -11.45 0.50 19.41
C GLY A 102 -10.32 1.08 20.27
N SER A 103 -9.32 0.28 20.62
CA SER A 103 -8.19 0.69 21.49
C SER A 103 -6.92 -0.14 21.26
N PRO A 104 -6.37 -0.17 20.04
CA PRO A 104 -5.19 -0.98 19.74
C PRO A 104 -3.98 -0.49 20.54
N LYS A 105 -3.15 -1.43 21.02
CA LYS A 105 -1.93 -1.17 21.78
C LYS A 105 -0.67 -1.59 21.03
N LYS A 106 -0.71 -2.75 20.38
CA LYS A 106 0.43 -3.32 19.66
C LYS A 106 0.08 -3.50 18.18
N VAL A 107 0.83 -2.85 17.32
CA VAL A 107 0.63 -2.92 15.87
C VAL A 107 1.92 -3.37 15.19
N ALA A 108 1.82 -4.36 14.30
CA ALA A 108 2.91 -4.75 13.40
C ALA A 108 2.60 -4.24 11.98
N VAL A 109 3.55 -3.57 11.37
CA VAL A 109 3.51 -3.10 9.98
C VAL A 109 4.55 -3.88 9.19
N LEU A 110 4.11 -4.64 8.20
CA LEU A 110 4.95 -5.43 7.32
C LEU A 110 5.12 -4.64 6.02
N GLY A 111 6.31 -4.08 5.78
CA GLY A 111 6.59 -3.06 4.78
C GLY A 111 6.42 -1.64 5.31
N GLY A 112 6.03 -0.71 4.44
CA GLY A 112 5.75 0.69 4.80
C GLY A 112 7.00 1.56 4.95
N GLY A 113 8.05 1.30 4.16
CA GLY A 113 9.38 1.90 4.26
C GLY A 113 9.43 3.42 4.31
N GLU A 114 8.43 4.15 3.80
CA GLU A 114 8.35 5.61 3.89
C GLU A 114 7.86 6.13 5.25
N GLY A 115 7.33 5.26 6.12
CA GLY A 115 6.97 5.59 7.49
C GLY A 115 5.62 6.30 7.67
N ALA A 116 4.82 6.47 6.62
CA ALA A 116 3.50 7.10 6.73
C ALA A 116 2.51 6.19 7.47
N THR A 117 2.58 4.88 7.26
CA THR A 117 1.74 3.92 7.99
C THR A 117 2.00 3.95 9.49
N ILE A 118 3.26 3.94 9.94
CA ILE A 118 3.56 4.05 11.37
C ILE A 118 3.17 5.42 11.93
N ARG A 119 3.25 6.51 11.15
CA ARG A 119 2.74 7.82 11.54
C ARG A 119 1.25 7.77 11.86
N GLU A 120 0.45 7.15 10.99
CA GLU A 120 -1.00 7.03 11.20
C GLU A 120 -1.33 6.12 12.40
N VAL A 121 -0.59 5.03 12.61
CA VAL A 121 -0.72 4.20 13.81
C VAL A 121 -0.47 5.01 15.08
N LEU A 122 0.57 5.82 15.11
CA LEU A 122 0.97 6.63 16.28
C LEU A 122 -0.02 7.77 16.62
N ARG A 123 -0.99 8.06 15.74
CA ARG A 123 -2.11 8.97 16.07
C ARG A 123 -3.04 8.41 17.14
N TRP A 124 -3.09 7.10 17.32
CA TRP A 124 -3.89 6.47 18.37
C TRP A 124 -3.19 6.60 19.72
N LYS A 125 -3.89 7.21 20.69
CA LYS A 125 -3.39 7.47 22.04
C LYS A 125 -3.10 6.18 22.82
N THR A 126 -3.74 5.08 22.42
CA THR A 126 -3.63 3.77 23.08
C THR A 126 -2.39 2.98 22.66
N ILE A 127 -1.71 3.37 21.58
CA ILE A 127 -0.54 2.65 21.07
C ILE A 127 0.59 2.67 22.10
N GLU A 128 1.04 1.49 22.49
CA GLU A 128 2.18 1.24 23.35
C GLU A 128 3.42 0.85 22.53
N CYS A 129 3.21 0.15 21.39
CA CYS A 129 4.28 -0.30 20.51
C CYS A 129 3.79 -0.43 19.07
N VAL A 130 4.57 0.09 18.12
CA VAL A 130 4.44 -0.22 16.70
C VAL A 130 5.76 -0.79 16.19
N ALA A 131 5.75 -2.03 15.67
CA ALA A 131 6.89 -2.63 15.00
C ALA A 131 6.70 -2.46 13.49
N MET A 132 7.69 -1.89 12.81
CA MET A 132 7.73 -1.78 11.37
C MET A 132 8.86 -2.66 10.85
N ILE A 133 8.53 -3.57 9.96
CA ILE A 133 9.45 -4.55 9.37
C ILE A 133 9.57 -4.27 7.88
N ASP A 134 10.72 -3.81 7.45
CA ASP A 134 11.00 -3.57 6.04
C ASP A 134 12.27 -4.31 5.60
N LEU A 135 12.19 -4.92 4.43
CA LEU A 135 13.30 -5.68 3.86
C LEU A 135 14.46 -4.78 3.45
N ASP A 136 14.16 -3.57 2.98
CA ASP A 136 15.10 -2.68 2.32
C ASP A 136 15.46 -1.45 3.19
N GLY A 137 16.52 -1.61 3.99
CA GLY A 137 17.01 -0.52 4.82
C GLY A 137 17.48 0.71 4.04
N ASP A 138 17.87 0.56 2.78
CA ASP A 138 18.26 1.68 1.93
C ASP A 138 17.07 2.54 1.54
N VAL A 139 15.90 1.91 1.30
CA VAL A 139 14.63 2.62 1.07
C VAL A 139 14.25 3.41 2.31
N VAL A 140 14.29 2.77 3.49
CA VAL A 140 13.97 3.44 4.76
C VAL A 140 14.86 4.65 5.00
N GLU A 141 16.18 4.54 4.82
CA GLU A 141 17.10 5.65 5.01
C GLU A 141 16.88 6.79 4.01
N ALA A 142 16.60 6.47 2.74
CA ALA A 142 16.27 7.49 1.74
C ALA A 142 14.96 8.22 2.08
N CYS A 143 13.95 7.48 2.55
CA CYS A 143 12.67 8.07 2.97
C CYS A 143 12.83 8.96 4.20
N LYS A 144 13.61 8.53 5.21
CA LYS A 144 13.95 9.37 6.37
C LYS A 144 14.58 10.70 5.96
N GLN A 145 15.48 10.65 4.99
CA GLN A 145 16.22 11.84 4.54
C GLN A 145 15.37 12.75 3.65
N HIS A 146 14.60 12.20 2.72
CA HIS A 146 14.00 12.97 1.63
C HIS A 146 12.48 13.15 1.74
N LEU A 147 11.80 12.33 2.55
CA LEU A 147 10.34 12.32 2.72
C LEU A 147 9.89 12.62 4.17
N PRO A 148 10.46 13.64 4.84
CA PRO A 148 10.09 13.94 6.23
C PRO A 148 8.60 14.30 6.39
N GLU A 149 7.94 14.76 5.32
CA GLU A 149 6.52 15.07 5.31
C GLU A 149 5.66 13.80 5.47
N MET A 150 6.14 12.64 5.02
CA MET A 150 5.42 11.37 5.12
C MET A 150 5.52 10.80 6.53
N HIS A 151 6.74 10.59 7.03
CA HIS A 151 6.91 9.94 8.33
C HIS A 151 6.73 10.88 9.55
N GLN A 152 6.88 12.20 9.39
CA GLN A 152 6.71 13.20 10.47
C GLN A 152 7.40 12.81 11.79
N ASN A 153 8.62 12.32 11.71
CA ASN A 153 9.44 11.79 12.81
C ASN A 153 8.91 10.51 13.48
N ALA A 154 7.99 9.78 12.86
CA ALA A 154 7.44 8.53 13.39
C ALA A 154 8.51 7.47 13.66
N PHE A 155 9.61 7.47 12.91
CA PHE A 155 10.75 6.57 13.15
C PHE A 155 11.47 6.83 14.47
N ASP A 156 11.43 8.06 14.98
CA ASP A 156 12.09 8.49 16.22
C ASP A 156 11.16 8.45 17.43
N ASP A 157 9.89 8.10 17.25
CA ASP A 157 8.93 7.95 18.35
C ASP A 157 9.36 6.76 19.24
N PRO A 158 9.43 6.92 20.57
CA PRO A 158 9.87 5.85 21.46
C PRO A 158 9.00 4.59 21.44
N ARG A 159 7.79 4.66 20.87
CA ARG A 159 6.91 3.52 20.67
C ARG A 159 7.24 2.74 19.39
N THR A 160 8.07 3.28 18.51
CA THR A 160 8.42 2.67 17.22
C THR A 160 9.61 1.73 17.36
N GLN A 161 9.46 0.52 16.85
CA GLN A 161 10.53 -0.46 16.67
C GLN A 161 10.73 -0.70 15.18
N LEU A 162 11.81 -0.16 14.62
CA LEU A 162 12.20 -0.41 13.23
C LEU A 162 13.06 -1.67 13.16
N ILE A 163 12.64 -2.62 12.33
CA ILE A 163 13.33 -3.89 12.08
C ILE A 163 13.62 -3.98 10.58
N ILE A 164 14.90 -3.98 10.20
CA ILE A 164 15.30 -4.24 8.82
C ILE A 164 15.46 -5.76 8.65
N GLY A 165 14.59 -6.38 7.85
CA GLY A 165 14.56 -7.83 7.68
C GLY A 165 13.33 -8.34 6.92
N ASP A 166 13.31 -9.65 6.72
CA ASP A 166 12.22 -10.35 6.02
C ASP A 166 10.97 -10.46 6.91
N ALA A 167 9.82 -10.07 6.37
CA ALA A 167 8.54 -10.17 7.07
C ALA A 167 8.17 -11.62 7.45
N ILE A 168 8.55 -12.61 6.62
CA ILE A 168 8.31 -14.04 6.92
C ILE A 168 9.11 -14.46 8.15
N ASP A 169 10.39 -14.08 8.19
CA ASP A 169 11.26 -14.38 9.33
C ASP A 169 10.72 -13.76 10.62
N PHE A 170 10.26 -12.52 10.55
CA PHE A 170 9.61 -11.85 11.68
C PHE A 170 8.37 -12.61 12.15
N LEU A 171 7.48 -12.99 11.22
CA LEU A 171 6.25 -13.73 11.54
C LEU A 171 6.53 -15.10 12.17
N GLU A 172 7.64 -15.75 11.80
CA GLU A 172 8.05 -17.06 12.34
C GLU A 172 8.72 -16.95 13.71
N GLN A 173 9.43 -15.87 13.97
CA GLN A 173 10.25 -15.72 15.17
C GLN A 173 9.53 -14.99 16.32
N THR A 174 8.56 -14.13 16.00
CA THR A 174 7.86 -13.35 17.02
C THR A 174 7.06 -14.25 17.96
N GLN A 175 7.20 -14.01 19.26
CA GLN A 175 6.37 -14.63 20.30
C GLN A 175 5.26 -13.68 20.78
N GLU A 176 5.30 -12.43 20.31
CA GLU A 176 4.33 -11.41 20.66
C GLU A 176 3.01 -11.64 19.93
N LYS A 177 1.93 -11.18 20.56
CA LYS A 177 0.60 -11.07 19.93
C LYS A 177 0.30 -9.62 19.62
N TRP A 178 -0.33 -9.41 18.48
CA TRP A 178 -0.56 -8.09 17.92
C TRP A 178 -2.05 -7.83 17.80
N ASP A 179 -2.48 -6.63 18.18
CA ASP A 179 -3.87 -6.20 18.05
C ASP A 179 -4.22 -5.92 16.61
N ILE A 180 -3.25 -5.37 15.87
CA ILE A 180 -3.39 -5.14 14.44
C ILE A 180 -2.11 -5.57 13.71
N VAL A 181 -2.26 -6.25 12.59
CA VAL A 181 -1.18 -6.54 11.64
C VAL A 181 -1.54 -5.90 10.30
N ILE A 182 -0.69 -5.00 9.82
CA ILE A 182 -0.86 -4.29 8.55
C ILE A 182 0.15 -4.84 7.56
N SER A 183 -0.32 -5.37 6.44
CA SER A 183 0.51 -5.79 5.31
C SER A 183 0.52 -4.67 4.27
N ASP A 184 1.55 -3.82 4.36
CA ASP A 184 1.79 -2.63 3.54
C ASP A 184 2.96 -2.88 2.60
N LEU A 185 2.76 -3.82 1.70
CA LEU A 185 3.78 -4.35 0.79
C LEU A 185 3.56 -3.85 -0.63
N SER A 186 4.62 -3.72 -1.40
CA SER A 186 4.52 -3.51 -2.84
C SER A 186 3.78 -4.67 -3.52
N ASP A 187 3.13 -4.39 -4.66
CA ASP A 187 2.41 -5.41 -5.43
C ASP A 187 3.30 -6.60 -5.80
N PRO A 188 2.74 -7.82 -5.85
CA PRO A 188 3.48 -9.03 -6.18
C PRO A 188 3.83 -9.08 -7.67
N ILE A 189 4.96 -8.50 -8.04
CA ILE A 189 5.53 -8.61 -9.39
C ILE A 189 6.36 -9.90 -9.53
N GLU A 190 6.40 -10.48 -10.74
CA GLU A 190 6.96 -11.82 -10.98
C GLU A 190 8.42 -11.98 -10.53
N GLU A 191 9.22 -10.92 -10.62
CA GLU A 191 10.64 -10.90 -10.22
C GLU A 191 10.91 -10.15 -8.90
N GLY A 192 9.84 -9.64 -8.25
CA GLY A 192 9.94 -8.88 -7.02
C GLY A 192 10.03 -9.76 -5.77
N PRO A 193 10.41 -9.20 -4.63
CA PRO A 193 10.56 -9.96 -3.38
C PRO A 193 9.22 -10.38 -2.75
N SER A 194 8.10 -9.72 -3.13
CA SER A 194 6.85 -9.74 -2.37
C SER A 194 5.87 -10.87 -2.75
N PHE A 195 6.06 -11.58 -3.88
CA PHE A 195 5.04 -12.54 -4.36
C PHE A 195 4.64 -13.63 -3.34
N LYS A 196 5.56 -14.06 -2.47
CA LYS A 196 5.29 -15.05 -1.42
C LYS A 196 4.40 -14.51 -0.30
N LEU A 197 4.38 -13.18 -0.15
CA LEU A 197 3.69 -12.44 0.91
C LEU A 197 2.20 -12.20 0.58
N PHE A 198 1.68 -12.89 -0.46
CA PHE A 198 0.28 -12.84 -0.87
C PHE A 198 -0.34 -14.25 -0.96
N THR A 199 0.23 -15.21 -0.24
CA THR A 199 -0.19 -16.62 -0.26
C THR A 199 -0.93 -17.00 1.01
N LYS A 200 -1.71 -18.09 0.93
CA LYS A 200 -2.43 -18.65 2.07
C LYS A 200 -1.50 -18.89 3.27
N GLU A 201 -0.33 -19.46 3.02
CA GLU A 201 0.63 -19.83 4.04
C GLU A 201 1.20 -18.59 4.77
N TYR A 202 1.35 -17.48 4.06
CA TYR A 202 1.70 -16.20 4.67
C TYR A 202 0.58 -15.67 5.56
N PHE A 203 -0.66 -15.72 5.10
CA PHE A 203 -1.81 -15.25 5.89
C PHE A 203 -2.10 -16.13 7.12
N GLU A 204 -1.80 -17.42 7.05
CA GLU A 204 -1.85 -18.33 8.22
C GLU A 204 -0.86 -17.87 9.31
N LYS A 205 0.34 -17.39 8.93
CA LYS A 205 1.31 -16.81 9.89
C LYS A 205 0.79 -15.51 10.50
N ILE A 206 0.18 -14.62 9.71
CA ILE A 206 -0.47 -13.41 10.25
C ILE A 206 -1.56 -13.78 11.24
N GLN A 207 -2.42 -14.74 10.93
CA GLN A 207 -3.47 -15.19 11.84
C GLN A 207 -2.88 -15.71 13.18
N GLN A 208 -1.76 -16.43 13.12
CA GLN A 208 -1.12 -16.98 14.31
C GLN A 208 -0.61 -15.92 15.28
N ILE A 209 -0.19 -14.75 14.80
CA ILE A 209 0.35 -13.68 15.66
C ILE A 209 -0.71 -12.66 16.10
N LEU A 210 -1.91 -12.69 15.56
CA LEU A 210 -3.01 -11.84 16.02
C LEU A 210 -3.49 -12.24 17.40
N THR A 211 -3.94 -11.25 18.18
CA THR A 211 -4.76 -11.48 19.39
C THR A 211 -6.11 -12.07 19.01
N PRO A 212 -6.85 -12.70 19.92
CA PRO A 212 -8.18 -13.26 19.62
C PRO A 212 -9.18 -12.24 19.07
N ASP A 213 -9.06 -10.98 19.44
CA ASP A 213 -9.85 -9.82 19.01
C ASP A 213 -9.12 -8.93 18.00
N GLY A 214 -7.99 -9.41 17.48
CA GLY A 214 -7.14 -8.67 16.56
C GLY A 214 -7.69 -8.62 15.12
N TYR A 215 -7.16 -7.66 14.37
CA TYR A 215 -7.48 -7.42 12.97
C TYR A 215 -6.24 -7.41 12.09
N GLY A 216 -6.36 -8.01 10.90
CA GLY A 216 -5.37 -7.86 9.83
C GLY A 216 -5.89 -6.89 8.75
N VAL A 217 -5.01 -6.09 8.19
CA VAL A 217 -5.30 -5.28 6.99
C VAL A 217 -4.25 -5.57 5.94
N ILE A 218 -4.70 -5.83 4.73
CA ILE A 218 -3.86 -6.13 3.59
C ILE A 218 -4.13 -5.11 2.49
N GLN A 219 -3.09 -4.38 2.02
CA GLN A 219 -3.20 -3.73 0.74
C GLN A 219 -3.39 -4.79 -0.35
N ALA A 220 -4.31 -4.56 -1.28
CA ALA A 220 -4.78 -5.62 -2.17
C ALA A 220 -4.87 -5.19 -3.65
N GLY A 221 -4.13 -4.16 -4.01
CA GLY A 221 -3.95 -3.69 -5.38
C GLY A 221 -5.16 -2.97 -5.98
N PRO A 222 -5.10 -2.68 -7.28
CA PRO A 222 -6.15 -1.98 -8.00
C PRO A 222 -7.39 -2.85 -8.21
N VAL A 223 -8.55 -2.18 -8.34
CA VAL A 223 -9.85 -2.85 -8.59
C VAL A 223 -10.59 -2.29 -9.81
N SER A 224 -9.89 -1.67 -10.73
CA SER A 224 -10.44 -1.40 -12.06
C SER A 224 -10.84 -2.72 -12.74
N PRO A 225 -11.85 -2.74 -13.62
CA PRO A 225 -12.37 -3.97 -14.20
C PRO A 225 -11.32 -4.88 -14.85
N ASN A 226 -10.25 -4.30 -15.41
CA ASN A 226 -9.16 -5.05 -16.06
C ASN A 226 -8.05 -5.48 -15.10
N GLU A 227 -8.04 -4.98 -13.85
CA GLU A 227 -6.94 -5.15 -12.90
C GLU A 227 -7.33 -5.89 -11.62
N MET A 228 -8.63 -6.08 -11.36
CA MET A 228 -9.17 -6.59 -10.09
C MET A 228 -8.85 -8.07 -9.78
N LYS A 229 -8.16 -8.79 -10.67
CA LYS A 229 -7.90 -10.23 -10.49
C LYS A 229 -7.12 -10.55 -9.22
N LEU A 230 -6.09 -9.74 -8.90
CA LEU A 230 -5.33 -9.90 -7.66
C LEU A 230 -6.25 -9.85 -6.45
N HIS A 231 -6.98 -8.73 -6.31
CA HIS A 231 -7.88 -8.48 -5.20
C HIS A 231 -8.92 -9.58 -5.03
N VAL A 232 -9.60 -9.95 -6.12
CA VAL A 232 -10.68 -10.94 -6.11
C VAL A 232 -10.18 -12.29 -5.58
N ARG A 233 -9.02 -12.74 -6.07
CA ARG A 233 -8.42 -14.01 -5.66
C ARG A 233 -7.82 -13.93 -4.24
N LEU A 234 -7.28 -12.76 -3.83
CA LEU A 234 -6.84 -12.54 -2.45
C LEU A 234 -8.00 -12.65 -1.46
N VAL A 235 -9.16 -12.06 -1.76
CA VAL A 235 -10.34 -12.22 -0.91
C VAL A 235 -10.70 -13.69 -0.75
N ASN A 236 -10.66 -14.46 -1.83
CA ASN A 236 -10.95 -15.90 -1.80
C ASN A 236 -9.89 -16.68 -1.00
N THR A 237 -8.60 -16.32 -1.17
CA THR A 237 -7.50 -16.89 -0.39
C THR A 237 -7.67 -16.64 1.10
N LEU A 238 -7.94 -15.39 1.49
CA LEU A 238 -8.12 -14.98 2.88
C LEU A 238 -9.32 -15.65 3.55
N LYS A 239 -10.41 -15.92 2.82
CA LYS A 239 -11.56 -16.67 3.33
C LYS A 239 -11.23 -18.11 3.72
N THR A 240 -10.12 -18.68 3.21
CA THR A 240 -9.65 -20.02 3.63
C THR A 240 -8.90 -19.97 4.96
N VAL A 241 -8.53 -18.78 5.43
CA VAL A 241 -7.73 -18.57 6.65
C VAL A 241 -8.58 -17.91 7.75
N PHE A 242 -9.31 -16.85 7.41
CA PHE A 242 -10.06 -16.04 8.37
C PHE A 242 -11.56 -16.23 8.23
N PRO A 243 -12.30 -16.31 9.36
CA PRO A 243 -13.77 -16.41 9.34
C PRO A 243 -14.46 -15.11 8.89
N GLN A 244 -13.80 -13.96 9.05
CA GLN A 244 -14.31 -12.66 8.62
C GLN A 244 -13.34 -12.02 7.65
N VAL A 245 -13.81 -11.70 6.46
CA VAL A 245 -13.06 -11.05 5.39
C VAL A 245 -13.96 -10.03 4.71
N HIS A 246 -13.52 -8.78 4.67
CA HIS A 246 -14.27 -7.74 3.99
C HIS A 246 -13.36 -6.82 3.20
N SER A 247 -13.77 -6.46 1.98
CA SER A 247 -13.07 -5.54 1.10
C SER A 247 -13.55 -4.11 1.31
N TYR A 248 -12.65 -3.15 1.13
CA TYR A 248 -13.00 -1.74 1.01
C TYR A 248 -12.05 -1.04 0.04
N THR A 249 -12.43 0.13 -0.43
CA THR A 249 -11.71 0.81 -1.51
C THR A 249 -11.52 2.29 -1.23
N SER A 250 -10.39 2.84 -1.71
CA SER A 250 -10.13 4.27 -1.78
C SER A 250 -9.62 4.63 -3.18
N TYR A 251 -9.80 5.87 -3.60
CA TYR A 251 -9.24 6.36 -4.85
C TYR A 251 -7.99 7.18 -4.58
N ILE A 252 -6.85 6.71 -5.05
CA ILE A 252 -5.58 7.40 -4.95
C ILE A 252 -5.25 7.98 -6.33
N SER A 253 -5.16 9.31 -6.39
CA SER A 253 -5.04 10.04 -7.66
C SER A 253 -3.77 9.68 -8.43
N THR A 254 -2.66 9.51 -7.71
CA THR A 254 -1.37 9.17 -8.34
C THR A 254 -1.30 7.73 -8.85
N TYR A 255 -2.16 6.84 -8.40
CA TYR A 255 -2.25 5.47 -8.94
C TYR A 255 -3.18 5.38 -10.16
N GLY A 256 -4.01 6.42 -10.39
CA GLY A 256 -4.92 6.48 -11.53
C GLY A 256 -6.07 5.46 -11.49
N SER A 257 -6.19 4.68 -10.43
CA SER A 257 -7.13 3.56 -10.28
C SER A 257 -7.70 3.52 -8.87
N PRO A 258 -8.95 3.03 -8.70
CA PRO A 258 -9.44 2.68 -7.37
C PRO A 258 -8.55 1.60 -6.75
N TRP A 259 -8.06 1.88 -5.55
CA TRP A 259 -7.21 0.97 -4.79
C TRP A 259 -8.00 0.24 -3.72
N SER A 260 -7.59 -0.96 -3.40
CA SER A 260 -8.34 -1.81 -2.49
C SER A 260 -7.53 -2.26 -1.29
N PHE A 261 -8.25 -2.50 -0.23
CA PHE A 261 -7.77 -3.08 1.02
C PHE A 261 -8.69 -4.21 1.43
N ILE A 262 -8.16 -5.16 2.19
CA ILE A 262 -8.95 -6.25 2.77
C ILE A 262 -8.69 -6.27 4.27
N ILE A 263 -9.77 -6.14 5.04
CA ILE A 263 -9.73 -6.34 6.49
C ILE A 263 -10.14 -7.78 6.81
N VAL A 264 -9.42 -8.39 7.74
CA VAL A 264 -9.64 -9.76 8.21
C VAL A 264 -9.65 -9.82 9.73
N SER A 265 -10.44 -10.72 10.30
CA SER A 265 -10.48 -10.93 11.76
C SER A 265 -11.16 -12.26 12.12
N ASN A 266 -10.99 -12.68 13.37
CA ASN A 266 -11.82 -13.70 14.01
C ASN A 266 -13.12 -13.10 14.58
N GLN A 267 -13.20 -11.76 14.72
CA GLN A 267 -14.35 -11.04 15.24
C GLN A 267 -15.27 -10.58 14.09
N PRO A 268 -16.57 -10.42 14.33
CA PRO A 268 -17.50 -9.90 13.33
C PRO A 268 -17.10 -8.51 12.82
N ILE A 269 -17.18 -8.30 11.51
CA ILE A 269 -16.93 -7.02 10.85
C ILE A 269 -18.29 -6.38 10.50
N ASN A 270 -18.63 -5.26 11.15
CA ASN A 270 -19.83 -4.49 10.83
C ASN A 270 -19.62 -3.63 9.59
N THR A 271 -20.13 -4.06 8.44
CA THR A 271 -19.97 -3.34 7.17
C THR A 271 -20.81 -2.06 7.05
N ARG A 272 -21.59 -1.73 8.07
CA ARG A 272 -22.41 -0.51 8.14
C ARG A 272 -22.27 0.13 9.51
N PRO A 273 -21.06 0.60 9.88
CA PRO A 273 -20.88 1.31 11.13
C PRO A 273 -21.72 2.59 11.16
N ASP A 274 -22.13 3.00 12.35
CA ASP A 274 -22.74 4.30 12.56
C ASP A 274 -21.69 5.40 12.49
N PRO A 275 -21.78 6.37 11.56
CA PRO A 275 -20.76 7.39 11.40
C PRO A 275 -20.49 8.23 12.66
N ASP A 276 -21.53 8.62 13.39
CA ASP A 276 -21.39 9.45 14.58
C ASP A 276 -20.63 8.70 15.69
N THR A 277 -20.85 7.39 15.80
CA THR A 277 -20.11 6.53 16.74
C THR A 277 -18.63 6.43 16.37
N VAL A 278 -18.33 6.31 15.07
CA VAL A 278 -16.93 6.30 14.58
C VAL A 278 -16.25 7.63 14.84
N ASP A 279 -16.92 8.75 14.55
CA ASP A 279 -16.37 10.10 14.76
C ASP A 279 -16.08 10.37 16.24
N GLN A 280 -16.99 9.95 17.13
CA GLN A 280 -16.79 10.07 18.57
C GLN A 280 -15.56 9.24 19.02
N LEU A 281 -15.42 8.00 18.53
CA LEU A 281 -14.28 7.15 18.84
C LEU A 281 -12.96 7.78 18.37
N LEU A 282 -12.92 8.29 17.13
CA LEU A 282 -11.74 8.96 16.58
C LEU A 282 -11.35 10.20 17.41
N GLN A 283 -12.32 11.00 17.81
CA GLN A 283 -12.10 12.16 18.67
C GLN A 283 -11.51 11.77 20.04
N ASP A 284 -12.03 10.72 20.65
CA ASP A 284 -11.63 10.27 21.97
C ASP A 284 -10.26 9.59 21.95
N GLN A 285 -10.00 8.73 20.95
CA GLN A 285 -8.86 7.82 20.92
C GLN A 285 -7.66 8.30 20.10
N THR A 286 -7.82 9.33 19.26
CA THR A 286 -6.72 9.83 18.42
C THR A 286 -6.30 11.25 18.80
N ILE A 287 -5.10 11.65 18.34
CA ILE A 287 -4.63 13.01 18.43
C ILE A 287 -5.21 13.92 17.31
N GLY A 288 -6.09 13.36 16.46
CA GLY A 288 -6.68 14.06 15.31
C GLY A 288 -5.69 14.26 14.15
N GLY A 289 -6.02 15.21 13.26
CA GLY A 289 -5.20 15.53 12.10
C GLY A 289 -5.45 14.64 10.88
N LEU A 290 -6.56 13.88 10.87
CA LEU A 290 -7.02 13.11 9.72
C LEU A 290 -7.48 14.05 8.62
N ARG A 291 -7.14 13.74 7.38
CA ARG A 291 -7.40 14.59 6.21
C ARG A 291 -8.60 14.12 5.41
N MET A 292 -8.85 12.82 5.41
CA MET A 292 -9.90 12.18 4.60
C MET A 292 -10.81 11.26 5.42
N PHE A 293 -10.28 10.65 6.49
CA PHE A 293 -10.96 9.58 7.20
C PHE A 293 -11.86 10.12 8.33
N ASP A 294 -13.14 9.81 8.24
CA ASP A 294 -14.17 10.02 9.25
C ASP A 294 -15.20 8.89 9.18
N GLY A 295 -16.22 8.93 10.01
CA GLY A 295 -17.27 7.91 10.04
C GLY A 295 -18.06 7.81 8.74
N THR A 296 -18.33 8.93 8.08
CA THR A 296 -19.04 8.96 6.80
C THR A 296 -18.18 8.34 5.70
N THR A 297 -16.92 8.69 5.64
CA THR A 297 -15.96 8.14 4.69
C THR A 297 -15.78 6.63 4.90
N MET A 298 -15.61 6.19 6.15
CA MET A 298 -15.50 4.76 6.48
C MET A 298 -16.73 3.99 6.01
N LEU A 299 -17.94 4.49 6.30
CA LEU A 299 -19.17 3.86 5.84
C LEU A 299 -19.20 3.74 4.31
N GLY A 300 -18.84 4.81 3.58
CA GLY A 300 -18.81 4.82 2.13
C GLY A 300 -17.81 3.82 1.54
N MET A 301 -16.58 3.78 2.05
CA MET A 301 -15.52 2.88 1.59
C MET A 301 -15.86 1.40 1.76
N LEU A 302 -16.57 1.04 2.83
CA LEU A 302 -16.99 -0.34 3.10
C LEU A 302 -18.10 -0.83 2.15
N GLN A 303 -18.68 0.04 1.32
CA GLN A 303 -19.73 -0.34 0.36
C GLN A 303 -19.12 -0.71 -0.99
N VAL A 304 -18.69 -1.95 -1.11
CA VAL A 304 -18.02 -2.47 -2.31
C VAL A 304 -18.96 -2.45 -3.54
N PRO A 305 -18.54 -1.95 -4.71
CA PRO A 305 -19.34 -1.92 -5.92
C PRO A 305 -19.85 -3.29 -6.38
N LYS A 306 -21.02 -3.31 -7.04
CA LYS A 306 -21.68 -4.58 -7.44
C LYS A 306 -20.80 -5.46 -8.31
N HIS A 307 -20.14 -4.90 -9.33
CA HIS A 307 -19.30 -5.68 -10.24
C HIS A 307 -18.15 -6.40 -9.49
N LEU A 308 -17.55 -5.73 -8.49
CA LEU A 308 -16.48 -6.32 -7.68
C LEU A 308 -17.04 -7.41 -6.74
N ARG A 309 -18.22 -7.18 -6.13
CA ARG A 309 -18.88 -8.23 -5.32
C ARG A 309 -19.22 -9.47 -6.14
N ASP A 310 -19.71 -9.27 -7.37
CA ASP A 310 -20.05 -10.38 -8.28
C ASP A 310 -18.77 -11.17 -8.67
N ALA A 311 -17.69 -10.46 -8.98
CA ALA A 311 -16.40 -11.08 -9.28
C ALA A 311 -15.85 -11.87 -8.07
N ILE A 312 -15.90 -11.32 -6.87
CA ILE A 312 -15.50 -12.03 -5.63
C ILE A 312 -16.37 -13.27 -5.40
N ALA A 313 -17.67 -13.19 -5.67
CA ALA A 313 -18.58 -14.31 -5.48
C ALA A 313 -18.37 -15.45 -6.50
N SER A 314 -17.85 -15.14 -7.69
CA SER A 314 -17.59 -16.11 -8.76
C SER A 314 -16.19 -16.71 -8.73
N GLU A 315 -15.23 -16.13 -7.97
CA GLU A 315 -13.86 -16.63 -7.90
C GLU A 315 -13.79 -17.93 -7.08
N THR A 316 -13.04 -18.90 -7.58
CA THR A 316 -12.84 -20.20 -6.92
C THR A 316 -11.37 -20.54 -6.64
N GLU A 317 -10.46 -19.83 -7.29
CA GLU A 317 -9.03 -20.05 -7.13
C GLU A 317 -8.47 -19.28 -5.93
N ILE A 318 -7.37 -19.79 -5.39
CA ILE A 318 -6.62 -19.17 -4.28
C ILE A 318 -5.14 -19.07 -4.63
N TYR A 319 -4.42 -18.20 -3.94
CA TYR A 319 -2.96 -18.12 -4.00
C TYR A 319 -2.34 -18.96 -2.89
N THR A 320 -1.38 -19.80 -3.29
CA THR A 320 -0.57 -20.65 -2.40
C THR A 320 0.91 -20.49 -2.75
N LEU A 321 1.81 -21.00 -1.94
CA LEU A 321 3.25 -21.05 -2.29
C LEU A 321 3.53 -21.87 -3.55
N ALA A 322 2.68 -22.86 -3.89
CA ALA A 322 2.79 -23.60 -5.11
C ALA A 322 2.28 -22.82 -6.34
N GLU A 323 1.29 -21.94 -6.14
CA GLU A 323 0.67 -21.11 -7.17
C GLU A 323 0.54 -19.67 -6.64
N PRO A 324 1.66 -18.93 -6.49
CA PRO A 324 1.64 -17.56 -5.98
C PRO A 324 1.12 -16.59 -7.04
N PRO A 325 0.72 -15.36 -6.64
CA PRO A 325 0.36 -14.33 -7.60
C PRO A 325 1.56 -13.96 -8.47
N LYS A 326 1.31 -13.78 -9.77
CA LYS A 326 2.30 -13.33 -10.75
C LYS A 326 1.68 -12.19 -11.53
N PHE A 327 2.14 -10.99 -11.27
CA PHE A 327 1.70 -9.80 -11.98
C PHE A 327 2.78 -9.25 -12.88
N PHE A 328 2.36 -8.37 -13.78
CA PHE A 328 3.22 -7.68 -14.72
C PHE A 328 4.45 -7.13 -14.01
N GLY A 329 5.58 -7.81 -14.19
CA GLY A 329 6.89 -7.35 -13.78
C GLY A 329 7.46 -6.32 -14.74
N LYS A 330 8.71 -5.93 -14.49
CA LYS A 330 9.51 -5.08 -15.37
C LYS A 330 9.41 -5.57 -16.82
N GLY A 331 8.65 -4.81 -17.64
CA GLY A 331 8.66 -5.01 -19.09
C GLY A 331 8.35 -6.43 -19.53
N ALA A 332 7.33 -7.07 -18.94
CA ALA A 332 6.86 -8.35 -19.43
C ALA A 332 6.57 -8.20 -20.93
N ASN A 333 7.48 -8.67 -21.74
CA ASN A 333 7.24 -8.89 -23.15
C ASN A 333 6.13 -9.94 -23.22
N ALA A 334 4.93 -9.47 -23.57
CA ALA A 334 3.83 -10.34 -23.90
C ALA A 334 4.14 -11.11 -25.19
#